data_6c77419bf8250a4514570cecb7e2a6a1
#
_entry.id   6c77419bf8250a4514570cecb7e2a6a1
#
_cell.length_a   1.000
_cell.length_b   1.000
_cell.length_c   1.000
_cell.angle_alpha   90.00
_cell.angle_beta   90.00
_cell.angle_gamma   90.00
#
_symmetry.space_group_name_H-M   'P 1'
#
loop_
_entity.id
_entity.type
_entity.pdbx_description
1 polymer ?
#
loop_
_entity_poly.entity_id
_entity_poly.type
_entity_poly.pdbx_seq_one_letter_code
_entity_poly.pdbx_strand_id
1 'polypeptide(L)'
;MAEPWGNELTSAAARGDLEELTSLLQNNVNVNAQNGFGRTALQVMKLGNPEIARRLLLRGANPNLKDRTGFAVIHDAARAGFLDTLQTLLEFQADVNIEDNEGNLPLHLAAKEGHLQVVEYLLKHTASNVGHRNHKGDTAFDLARLYGRNEVLNLMEANGVGRATDLH
;
A
#
# COMPACT_ATOMS: atom_id res chain seq x y z
N MET A 1 -19.89 11.75 -9.63
CA MET A 1 -20.52 12.51 -8.55
C MET A 1 -20.26 11.83 -7.21
N ALA A 2 -19.84 12.60 -6.21
CA ALA A 2 -19.58 12.04 -4.89
C ALA A 2 -20.88 11.63 -4.20
N GLU A 3 -20.83 10.56 -3.45
CA GLU A 3 -21.98 10.11 -2.66
C GLU A 3 -22.17 11.01 -1.42
N PRO A 4 -23.40 11.09 -0.86
CA PRO A 4 -23.67 12.01 0.24
C PRO A 4 -22.72 11.88 1.43
N TRP A 5 -22.27 10.66 1.76
CA TRP A 5 -21.39 10.41 2.91
C TRP A 5 -19.92 10.42 2.54
N GLY A 6 -19.59 10.54 1.24
CA GLY A 6 -18.21 10.42 0.78
C GLY A 6 -17.27 11.46 1.39
N ASN A 7 -17.69 12.72 1.42
CA ASN A 7 -16.84 13.80 1.95
C ASN A 7 -16.64 13.69 3.46
N GLU A 8 -17.69 13.32 4.20
CA GLU A 8 -17.60 13.22 5.65
C GLU A 8 -16.73 12.04 6.08
N LEU A 9 -16.95 10.87 5.46
CA LEU A 9 -16.19 9.67 5.79
C LEU A 9 -14.72 9.82 5.43
N THR A 10 -14.44 10.34 4.24
CA THR A 10 -13.06 10.55 3.80
C THR A 10 -12.34 11.61 4.65
N SER A 11 -13.06 12.66 5.05
CA SER A 11 -12.49 13.70 5.91
C SER A 11 -12.09 13.12 7.28
N ALA A 12 -12.98 12.32 7.90
CA ALA A 12 -12.67 11.68 9.19
C ALA A 12 -11.47 10.76 9.06
N ALA A 13 -11.40 9.96 7.98
CA ALA A 13 -10.28 9.06 7.74
C ALA A 13 -8.96 9.82 7.56
N ALA A 14 -8.99 10.90 6.79
CA ALA A 14 -7.79 11.70 6.52
C ALA A 14 -7.27 12.42 7.78
N ARG A 15 -8.17 12.87 8.65
CA ARG A 15 -7.78 13.49 9.92
C ARG A 15 -7.29 12.49 10.96
N GLY A 16 -7.59 11.22 10.76
CA GLY A 16 -7.32 10.19 11.76
C GLY A 16 -8.30 10.22 12.92
N ASP A 17 -9.51 10.73 12.69
CA ASP A 17 -10.55 10.82 13.71
C ASP A 17 -11.31 9.49 13.80
N LEU A 18 -10.81 8.59 14.62
CA LEU A 18 -11.37 7.24 14.74
C LEU A 18 -12.77 7.27 15.34
N GLU A 19 -13.03 8.17 16.27
CA GLU A 19 -14.32 8.29 16.93
C GLU A 19 -15.40 8.68 15.93
N GLU A 20 -15.17 9.73 15.16
CA GLU A 20 -16.13 10.16 14.15
C GLU A 20 -16.27 9.13 13.04
N LEU A 21 -15.16 8.52 12.62
CA LEU A 21 -15.20 7.47 11.62
C LEU A 21 -16.11 6.32 12.07
N THR A 22 -15.92 5.86 13.32
CA THR A 22 -16.72 4.78 13.89
C THR A 22 -18.20 5.16 13.94
N SER A 23 -18.50 6.39 14.34
CA SER A 23 -19.86 6.90 14.39
C SER A 23 -20.51 6.90 13.01
N LEU A 24 -19.80 7.38 12.01
CA LEU A 24 -20.29 7.40 10.63
C LEU A 24 -20.52 5.99 10.09
N LEU A 25 -19.65 5.04 10.43
CA LEU A 25 -19.78 3.67 9.97
C LEU A 25 -20.91 2.90 10.63
N GLN A 26 -21.45 3.38 11.76
CA GLN A 26 -22.62 2.79 12.40
C GLN A 26 -23.89 3.05 11.59
N ASN A 27 -23.89 4.09 10.78
CA ASN A 27 -24.98 4.36 9.85
C ASN A 27 -24.80 3.48 8.61
N ASN A 28 -25.84 3.27 7.86
CA ASN A 28 -25.77 2.41 6.67
C ASN A 28 -25.14 3.17 5.50
N VAL A 29 -23.83 3.44 5.61
CA VAL A 29 -23.07 4.20 4.61
C VAL A 29 -22.33 3.25 3.67
N ASN A 30 -22.10 3.69 2.45
CA ASN A 30 -21.22 2.99 1.52
C ASN A 30 -19.77 3.31 1.90
N VAL A 31 -19.06 2.31 2.44
CA VAL A 31 -17.68 2.48 2.90
C VAL A 31 -16.75 2.84 1.73
N ASN A 32 -17.12 2.49 0.51
CA ASN A 32 -16.37 2.81 -0.70
C ASN A 32 -16.84 4.10 -1.37
N ALA A 33 -17.64 4.91 -0.67
CA ALA A 33 -18.09 6.19 -1.19
C ALA A 33 -16.90 7.11 -1.46
N GLN A 34 -16.94 7.78 -2.59
CA GLN A 34 -15.86 8.67 -3.02
C GLN A 34 -16.15 10.11 -2.64
N ASN A 35 -15.09 10.85 -2.30
CA ASN A 35 -15.20 12.28 -2.08
C ASN A 35 -15.21 13.03 -3.42
N GLY A 36 -15.19 14.36 -3.38
CA GLY A 36 -15.20 15.18 -4.58
C GLY A 36 -13.99 14.99 -5.50
N PHE A 37 -12.92 14.36 -4.99
CA PHE A 37 -11.71 14.06 -5.76
C PHE A 37 -11.68 12.61 -6.27
N GLY A 38 -12.77 11.86 -6.09
CA GLY A 38 -12.84 10.48 -6.55
C GLY A 38 -12.11 9.48 -5.67
N ARG A 39 -11.83 9.81 -4.41
CA ARG A 39 -11.10 8.94 -3.49
C ARG A 39 -11.99 8.41 -2.39
N THR A 40 -11.73 7.17 -1.97
CA THR A 40 -12.42 6.54 -0.84
C THR A 40 -11.72 6.86 0.48
N ALA A 41 -12.41 6.58 1.59
CA ALA A 41 -11.83 6.78 2.92
C ALA A 41 -10.53 6.00 3.10
N LEU A 42 -10.48 4.76 2.61
CA LEU A 42 -9.28 3.94 2.72
C LEU A 42 -8.10 4.55 1.95
N GLN A 43 -8.37 5.16 0.80
CA GLN A 43 -7.34 5.78 -0.04
C GLN A 43 -6.75 7.05 0.58
N VAL A 44 -7.55 7.80 1.35
CA VAL A 44 -7.10 9.08 1.92
C VAL A 44 -6.74 9.00 3.39
N MET A 45 -6.95 7.85 4.03
CA MET A 45 -6.78 7.71 5.47
C MET A 45 -5.38 8.08 5.94
N LYS A 46 -5.28 8.40 7.23
CA LYS A 46 -3.99 8.64 7.87
C LYS A 46 -3.23 7.30 7.93
N LEU A 47 -2.19 7.17 7.12
CA LEU A 47 -1.50 5.89 6.88
C LEU A 47 -0.87 5.27 8.13
N GLY A 48 -0.46 6.07 9.08
CA GLY A 48 0.16 5.57 10.30
C GLY A 48 -0.82 5.03 11.32
N ASN A 49 -2.11 4.94 10.98
CA ASN A 49 -3.14 4.46 11.91
C ASN A 49 -3.80 3.20 11.37
N PRO A 50 -3.25 2.01 11.68
CA PRO A 50 -3.80 0.76 11.17
C PRO A 50 -5.22 0.47 11.67
N GLU A 51 -5.62 1.07 12.81
CA GLU A 51 -6.98 0.86 13.32
C GLU A 51 -8.03 1.48 12.41
N ILE A 52 -7.73 2.62 11.79
CA ILE A 52 -8.63 3.22 10.81
C ILE A 52 -8.79 2.28 9.61
N ALA A 53 -7.69 1.74 9.12
CA ALA A 53 -7.73 0.78 8.03
C ALA A 53 -8.61 -0.43 8.41
N ARG A 54 -8.40 -0.97 9.61
CA ARG A 54 -9.15 -2.13 10.07
C ARG A 54 -10.65 -1.87 10.15
N ARG A 55 -11.03 -0.70 10.69
CA ARG A 55 -12.45 -0.34 10.77
C ARG A 55 -13.12 -0.25 9.40
N LEU A 56 -12.42 0.37 8.45
CA LEU A 56 -12.93 0.48 7.09
C LEU A 56 -12.99 -0.88 6.39
N LEU A 57 -11.94 -1.68 6.54
CA LEU A 57 -11.85 -2.99 5.90
C LEU A 57 -12.89 -3.97 6.45
N LEU A 58 -13.16 -3.92 7.76
CA LEU A 58 -14.21 -4.74 8.36
C LEU A 58 -15.60 -4.40 7.82
N ARG A 59 -15.78 -3.20 7.30
CA ARG A 59 -17.04 -2.78 6.67
C ARG A 59 -17.04 -2.97 5.16
N GLY A 60 -16.04 -3.67 4.61
CA GLY A 60 -16.01 -4.00 3.19
C GLY A 60 -15.30 -3.01 2.30
N ALA A 61 -14.43 -2.15 2.86
CA ALA A 61 -13.62 -1.27 2.02
C ALA A 61 -12.77 -2.11 1.07
N ASN A 62 -12.67 -1.69 -0.17
CA ASN A 62 -11.88 -2.38 -1.18
C ASN A 62 -10.44 -1.87 -1.16
N PRO A 63 -9.47 -2.70 -0.70
CA PRO A 63 -8.08 -2.25 -0.61
C PRO A 63 -7.37 -2.15 -1.95
N ASN A 64 -7.96 -2.68 -3.02
CA ASN A 64 -7.29 -2.77 -4.32
C ASN A 64 -7.72 -1.69 -5.31
N LEU A 65 -8.52 -0.72 -4.86
CA LEU A 65 -8.89 0.40 -5.72
C LEU A 65 -7.68 1.30 -5.96
N LYS A 66 -7.48 1.68 -7.19
CA LYS A 66 -6.41 2.62 -7.57
C LYS A 66 -6.99 4.02 -7.71
N ASP A 67 -6.24 5.01 -7.27
CA ASP A 67 -6.61 6.41 -7.51
C ASP A 67 -6.21 6.84 -8.93
N ARG A 68 -6.41 8.12 -9.25
CA ARG A 68 -6.10 8.65 -10.58
C ARG A 68 -4.62 8.58 -10.93
N THR A 69 -3.76 8.52 -9.91
CA THR A 69 -2.31 8.44 -10.12
C THR A 69 -1.83 6.99 -10.19
N GLY A 70 -2.77 6.01 -10.13
CA GLY A 70 -2.46 4.60 -10.30
C GLY A 70 -2.03 3.89 -9.03
N PHE A 71 -2.16 4.52 -7.87
CA PHE A 71 -1.75 3.91 -6.60
C PHE A 71 -2.95 3.35 -5.85
N ALA A 72 -2.83 2.11 -5.40
CA ALA A 72 -3.69 1.55 -4.36
C ALA A 72 -3.09 1.93 -3.00
N VAL A 73 -3.88 1.80 -1.95
CA VAL A 73 -3.42 2.19 -0.60
C VAL A 73 -2.19 1.40 -0.16
N ILE A 74 -2.04 0.15 -0.59
CA ILE A 74 -0.85 -0.65 -0.23
C ILE A 74 0.43 -0.08 -0.83
N HIS A 75 0.36 0.56 -2.02
CA HIS A 75 1.51 1.28 -2.58
C HIS A 75 1.91 2.43 -1.66
N ASP A 76 0.93 3.18 -1.17
CA ASP A 76 1.20 4.31 -0.29
C ASP A 76 1.79 3.85 1.04
N ALA A 77 1.26 2.78 1.62
CA ALA A 77 1.78 2.23 2.87
C ALA A 77 3.22 1.72 2.70
N ALA A 78 3.50 1.02 1.60
CA ALA A 78 4.85 0.51 1.32
C ALA A 78 5.84 1.64 1.08
N ARG A 79 5.46 2.61 0.28
CA ARG A 79 6.29 3.75 -0.07
C ARG A 79 6.62 4.63 1.14
N ALA A 80 5.68 4.74 2.07
CA ALA A 80 5.85 5.53 3.29
C ALA A 80 6.46 4.74 4.46
N GLY A 81 6.55 3.41 4.33
CA GLY A 81 7.18 2.58 5.36
C GLY A 81 6.27 2.19 6.52
N PHE A 82 4.97 2.25 6.35
CA PHE A 82 4.02 1.90 7.43
C PHE A 82 3.72 0.40 7.43
N LEU A 83 4.58 -0.35 8.10
CA LEU A 83 4.49 -1.81 8.15
C LEU A 83 3.17 -2.29 8.76
N ASP A 84 2.76 -1.71 9.89
CA ASP A 84 1.53 -2.16 10.57
C ASP A 84 0.31 -2.00 9.68
N THR A 85 0.21 -0.88 8.98
CA THR A 85 -0.88 -0.63 8.05
C THR A 85 -0.83 -1.59 6.87
N LEU A 86 0.37 -1.82 6.33
CA LEU A 86 0.57 -2.76 5.23
C LEU A 86 0.12 -4.16 5.63
N GLN A 87 0.50 -4.62 6.83
CA GLN A 87 0.08 -5.91 7.34
C GLN A 87 -1.44 -6.01 7.47
N THR A 88 -2.08 -4.95 7.98
CA THR A 88 -3.52 -4.91 8.10
C THR A 88 -4.20 -5.01 6.72
N LEU A 89 -3.69 -4.29 5.74
CA LEU A 89 -4.23 -4.36 4.38
C LEU A 89 -4.13 -5.78 3.82
N LEU A 90 -3.01 -6.45 4.07
CA LEU A 90 -2.82 -7.83 3.59
C LEU A 90 -3.73 -8.83 4.30
N GLU A 91 -4.05 -8.61 5.58
CA GLU A 91 -5.03 -9.44 6.28
C GLU A 91 -6.39 -9.41 5.60
N PHE A 92 -6.73 -8.30 4.97
CA PHE A 92 -8.01 -8.09 4.30
C PHE A 92 -7.90 -8.19 2.78
N GLN A 93 -6.94 -9.00 2.31
CA GLN A 93 -6.83 -9.41 0.91
C GLN A 93 -6.39 -8.32 -0.06
N ALA A 94 -5.60 -7.36 0.42
CA ALA A 94 -4.91 -6.47 -0.50
C ALA A 94 -4.00 -7.31 -1.40
N ASP A 95 -3.97 -6.98 -2.69
CA ASP A 95 -3.11 -7.68 -3.64
C ASP A 95 -1.67 -7.21 -3.46
N VAL A 96 -0.80 -8.10 -2.97
CA VAL A 96 0.60 -7.77 -2.72
C VAL A 96 1.38 -7.51 -4.01
N ASN A 97 0.87 -7.99 -5.13
CA ASN A 97 1.49 -7.83 -6.45
C ASN A 97 0.73 -6.86 -7.35
N ILE A 98 -0.02 -5.94 -6.76
CA ILE A 98 -0.72 -4.92 -7.53
C ILE A 98 0.28 -3.93 -8.13
N GLU A 99 0.12 -3.62 -9.41
CA GLU A 99 1.01 -2.69 -10.11
C GLU A 99 0.46 -1.28 -10.09
N ASP A 100 1.35 -0.30 -9.93
CA ASP A 100 0.99 1.10 -10.19
C ASP A 100 1.09 1.39 -11.69
N ASN A 101 0.94 2.65 -12.10
CA ASN A 101 0.97 3.01 -13.52
C ASN A 101 2.33 2.79 -14.19
N GLU A 102 3.39 2.66 -13.41
CA GLU A 102 4.73 2.40 -13.92
C GLU A 102 5.12 0.92 -13.82
N GLY A 103 4.17 0.07 -13.43
CA GLY A 103 4.41 -1.35 -13.27
C GLY A 103 5.12 -1.71 -11.97
N ASN A 104 5.18 -0.78 -11.01
CA ASN A 104 5.81 -1.04 -9.72
C ASN A 104 4.87 -1.80 -8.79
N LEU A 105 5.42 -2.81 -8.11
CA LEU A 105 4.76 -3.48 -7.00
C LEU A 105 5.03 -2.71 -5.71
N PRO A 106 4.28 -2.96 -4.64
CA PRO A 106 4.64 -2.40 -3.33
C PRO A 106 6.10 -2.66 -2.95
N LEU A 107 6.65 -3.84 -3.29
CA LEU A 107 8.04 -4.18 -3.03
C LEU A 107 9.02 -3.22 -3.72
N HIS A 108 8.73 -2.83 -4.97
CA HIS A 108 9.55 -1.85 -5.69
C HIS A 108 9.61 -0.53 -4.92
N LEU A 109 8.47 -0.05 -4.45
CA LEU A 109 8.39 1.24 -3.78
C LEU A 109 9.07 1.21 -2.41
N ALA A 110 8.87 0.13 -1.65
CA ALA A 110 9.54 -0.03 -0.35
C ALA A 110 11.06 -0.10 -0.52
N ALA A 111 11.53 -0.85 -1.52
CA ALA A 111 12.96 -0.99 -1.80
C ALA A 111 13.58 0.34 -2.24
N LYS A 112 12.91 1.03 -3.15
CA LYS A 112 13.35 2.33 -3.63
C LYS A 112 13.53 3.34 -2.50
N GLU A 113 12.58 3.37 -1.57
CA GLU A 113 12.59 4.30 -0.44
C GLU A 113 13.44 3.82 0.73
N GLY A 114 13.93 2.58 0.69
CA GLY A 114 14.82 2.04 1.72
C GLY A 114 14.12 1.60 2.99
N HIS A 115 12.85 1.22 2.93
CA HIS A 115 12.09 0.79 4.11
C HIS A 115 12.39 -0.68 4.41
N LEU A 116 13.44 -0.89 5.17
CA LEU A 116 13.99 -2.22 5.43
C LEU A 116 12.98 -3.20 6.03
N GLN A 117 12.20 -2.76 7.02
CA GLN A 117 11.23 -3.64 7.69
C GLN A 117 10.10 -4.05 6.75
N VAL A 118 9.64 -3.14 5.90
CA VAL A 118 8.60 -3.46 4.92
C VAL A 118 9.14 -4.44 3.89
N VAL A 119 10.36 -4.20 3.38
CA VAL A 119 10.99 -5.12 2.42
C VAL A 119 11.15 -6.51 3.05
N GLU A 120 11.63 -6.58 4.28
CA GLU A 120 11.80 -7.86 4.97
C GLU A 120 10.47 -8.61 5.09
N TYR A 121 9.43 -7.92 5.51
CA TYR A 121 8.12 -8.55 5.64
C TYR A 121 7.61 -9.07 4.30
N LEU A 122 7.74 -8.26 3.25
CA LEU A 122 7.29 -8.65 1.92
C LEU A 122 8.05 -9.86 1.39
N LEU A 123 9.36 -9.93 1.65
CA LEU A 123 10.18 -11.06 1.20
C LEU A 123 9.87 -12.34 1.97
N LYS A 124 9.67 -12.25 3.28
CA LYS A 124 9.60 -13.43 4.15
C LYS A 124 8.19 -13.95 4.39
N HIS A 125 7.18 -13.09 4.32
CA HIS A 125 5.83 -13.42 4.78
C HIS A 125 4.75 -13.24 3.72
N THR A 126 5.11 -12.94 2.48
CA THR A 126 4.13 -12.76 1.40
C THR A 126 4.59 -13.47 0.14
N ALA A 127 3.67 -13.61 -0.81
CA ALA A 127 3.97 -14.14 -2.14
C ALA A 127 4.37 -13.03 -3.12
N SER A 128 5.12 -12.03 -2.62
CA SER A 128 5.59 -10.94 -3.47
C SER A 128 6.47 -11.48 -4.61
N ASN A 129 6.21 -11.00 -5.82
CA ASN A 129 6.98 -11.41 -6.99
C ASN A 129 8.30 -10.63 -7.04
N VAL A 130 9.36 -11.20 -6.46
CA VAL A 130 10.66 -10.54 -6.33
C VAL A 130 11.36 -10.29 -7.66
N GLY A 131 11.03 -11.07 -8.67
CA GLY A 131 11.62 -10.93 -10.00
C GLY A 131 10.82 -10.04 -10.96
N HIS A 132 9.71 -9.47 -10.49
CA HIS A 132 8.87 -8.64 -11.33
C HIS A 132 9.62 -7.39 -11.79
N ARG A 133 9.54 -7.10 -13.08
CA ARG A 133 10.16 -5.90 -13.68
C ARG A 133 9.07 -4.86 -13.94
N ASN A 134 9.34 -3.62 -13.54
CA ASN A 134 8.44 -2.52 -13.86
C ASN A 134 8.56 -2.17 -15.35
N HIS A 135 7.88 -1.13 -15.80
CA HIS A 135 7.87 -0.75 -17.22
C HIS A 135 9.22 -0.27 -17.74
N LYS A 136 10.16 0.07 -16.84
CA LYS A 136 11.54 0.42 -17.21
C LYS A 136 12.46 -0.80 -17.20
N GLY A 137 11.92 -1.98 -16.88
CA GLY A 137 12.71 -3.20 -16.82
C GLY A 137 13.43 -3.44 -15.49
N ASP A 138 13.09 -2.67 -14.44
CA ASP A 138 13.77 -2.77 -13.16
C ASP A 138 13.01 -3.68 -12.18
N THR A 139 13.76 -4.52 -11.47
CA THR A 139 13.25 -5.26 -10.32
C THR A 139 13.37 -4.36 -9.07
N ALA A 140 12.77 -4.80 -7.95
CA ALA A 140 12.93 -4.10 -6.69
C ALA A 140 14.41 -4.01 -6.28
N PHE A 141 15.17 -5.08 -6.53
CA PHE A 141 16.61 -5.11 -6.26
C PHE A 141 17.34 -4.02 -7.08
N ASP A 142 17.00 -3.90 -8.37
CA ASP A 142 17.60 -2.89 -9.24
C ASP A 142 17.32 -1.48 -8.71
N LEU A 143 16.10 -1.22 -8.23
CA LEU A 143 15.76 0.09 -7.67
C LEU A 143 16.50 0.37 -6.37
N ALA A 144 16.63 -0.62 -5.49
CA ALA A 144 17.40 -0.46 -4.26
C ALA A 144 18.85 -0.09 -4.57
N ARG A 145 19.43 -0.72 -5.57
CA ARG A 145 20.80 -0.42 -6.00
C ARG A 145 20.90 0.98 -6.62
N LEU A 146 19.96 1.32 -7.48
CA LEU A 146 19.95 2.63 -8.16
C LEU A 146 19.88 3.77 -7.14
N TYR A 147 19.09 3.59 -6.08
CA TYR A 147 18.89 4.61 -5.06
C TYR A 147 19.79 4.44 -3.83
N GLY A 148 20.79 3.55 -3.90
CA GLY A 148 21.81 3.41 -2.87
C GLY A 148 21.31 2.85 -1.55
N ARG A 149 20.27 1.99 -1.56
CA ARG A 149 19.70 1.41 -0.36
C ARG A 149 20.47 0.17 0.07
N ASN A 150 21.65 0.37 0.65
CA ASN A 150 22.60 -0.71 0.92
C ASN A 150 22.07 -1.76 1.89
N GLU A 151 21.35 -1.35 2.94
CA GLU A 151 20.78 -2.30 3.89
C GLU A 151 19.73 -3.19 3.22
N VAL A 152 18.92 -2.60 2.33
CA VAL A 152 17.93 -3.36 1.57
C VAL A 152 18.62 -4.35 0.64
N LEU A 153 19.69 -3.91 -0.04
CA LEU A 153 20.46 -4.80 -0.91
C LEU A 153 21.02 -5.99 -0.14
N ASN A 154 21.63 -5.74 1.02
CA ASN A 154 22.19 -6.80 1.84
C ASN A 154 21.10 -7.78 2.29
N LEU A 155 19.95 -7.28 2.69
CA LEU A 155 18.82 -8.11 3.08
C LEU A 155 18.33 -8.96 1.92
N MET A 156 18.17 -8.38 0.74
CA MET A 156 17.71 -9.10 -0.43
C MET A 156 18.69 -10.20 -0.83
N GLU A 157 19.98 -9.90 -0.86
CA GLU A 157 21.00 -10.89 -1.18
C GLU A 157 21.02 -12.03 -0.16
N ALA A 158 20.84 -11.71 1.12
CA ALA A 158 20.74 -12.73 2.16
C ALA A 158 19.51 -13.64 1.99
N ASN A 159 18.50 -13.18 1.27
CA ASN A 159 17.30 -13.95 0.96
C ASN A 159 17.33 -14.53 -0.47
N GLY A 160 18.49 -14.55 -1.11
CA GLY A 160 18.64 -15.15 -2.43
C GLY A 160 18.15 -14.29 -3.59
N VAL A 161 17.91 -13.01 -3.37
CA VAL A 161 17.44 -12.10 -4.40
C VAL A 161 18.63 -11.31 -4.94
N GLY A 162 18.86 -11.38 -6.24
CA GLY A 162 19.94 -10.68 -6.90
C GLY A 162 19.45 -9.75 -7.99
N ARG A 163 20.41 -9.26 -8.78
CA ARG A 163 20.09 -8.43 -9.93
C ARG A 163 19.28 -9.23 -10.95
N ALA A 164 18.54 -8.53 -11.80
CA ALA A 164 17.73 -9.18 -12.84
C ALA A 164 18.57 -10.13 -13.71
N THR A 165 19.82 -9.78 -13.97
CA THR A 165 20.74 -10.60 -14.77
C THR A 165 21.18 -11.87 -14.03
N ASP A 166 21.00 -11.94 -12.74
CA ASP A 166 21.38 -13.09 -11.90
C ASP A 166 20.25 -14.08 -11.72
N LEU A 167 19.09 -13.84 -12.34
CA LEU A 167 17.88 -14.64 -12.16
C LEU A 167 17.67 -15.68 -13.27
N HIS A 168 18.71 -16.17 -13.86
CA HIS A 168 18.65 -17.18 -14.92
C HIS A 168 18.51 -18.58 -14.38
#